data_44f450d593c32c5a82232b920d04e6d5
#
_entry.id   44f450d593c32c5a82232b920d04e6d5
#
_cell.length_a   1.000
_cell.length_b   1.000
_cell.length_c   1.000
_cell.angle_alpha   90.00
_cell.angle_beta   90.00
_cell.angle_gamma   90.00
#
_symmetry.space_group_name_H-M   'P 1'
#
loop_
_entity.id
_entity.type
_entity.pdbx_description
1 polymer ?
#
loop_
_entity_poly.entity_id
_entity_poly.type
_entity_poly.pdbx_seq_one_letter_code
_entity_poly.pdbx_strand_id
1 'polypeptide(L)' 'MKTSKPRYQELKDLIIGRIAAGELRPSDRVPSEHELVAAMKVSRMTANRALRELHDEGYVERIAGRGTFVSDRRAQSALL' A
#
# COMPACT_ATOMS: atom_id res chain seq x y z
N MET A 1 19.16 -11.42 -16.09
CA MET A 1 18.57 -11.57 -15.84
C MET A 1 17.65 -11.06 -15.32
N LYS A 2 16.86 -11.10 -15.18
CA LYS A 2 16.01 -10.58 -14.69
C LYS A 2 15.39 -11.23 -13.78
N THR A 3 15.26 -10.85 -12.73
CA THR A 3 14.58 -11.43 -11.73
C THR A 3 13.21 -11.03 -11.84
N SER A 4 12.29 -11.90 -11.82
CA SER A 4 10.90 -11.56 -11.85
C SER A 4 10.41 -11.38 -10.46
N LYS A 5 9.90 -10.23 -10.14
CA LYS A 5 9.24 -10.00 -8.86
C LYS A 5 7.83 -10.53 -8.92
N PRO A 6 7.32 -11.09 -7.82
CA PRO A 6 5.90 -11.40 -7.73
C PRO A 6 5.08 -10.13 -7.92
N ARG A 7 3.90 -10.26 -8.48
CA ARG A 7 3.06 -9.10 -8.73
C ARG A 7 2.71 -8.34 -7.46
N TYR A 8 2.49 -9.05 -6.36
CA TYR A 8 2.15 -8.35 -5.12
C TYR A 8 3.31 -7.47 -4.67
N GLN A 9 4.55 -7.89 -4.94
CA GLN A 9 5.71 -7.09 -4.57
C GLN A 9 5.78 -5.83 -5.43
N GLU A 10 5.43 -5.94 -6.70
CA GLU A 10 5.39 -4.78 -7.58
C GLU A 10 4.38 -3.76 -7.08
N LEU A 11 3.23 -4.25 -6.62
CA LEU A 11 2.21 -3.36 -6.07
C LEU A 11 2.70 -2.68 -4.81
N LYS A 12 3.35 -3.43 -3.94
CA LYS A 12 3.89 -2.85 -2.71
C LYS A 12 4.92 -1.77 -3.04
N ASP A 13 5.81 -2.08 -3.97
CA ASP A 13 6.86 -1.14 -4.35
C ASP A 13 6.29 0.13 -4.95
N LEU A 14 5.24 -0.01 -5.74
CA LEU A 14 4.58 1.13 -6.33
C LEU A 14 4.01 2.06 -5.25
N ILE A 15 3.32 1.50 -4.30
CA ILE A 15 2.69 2.28 -3.24
C ILE A 15 3.75 2.89 -2.32
N ILE A 16 4.74 2.11 -1.94
CA ILE A 16 5.83 2.61 -1.11
C ILE A 16 6.55 3.75 -1.82
N GLY A 17 6.76 3.61 -3.13
CA GLY A 17 7.41 4.64 -3.90
C GLY A 17 6.64 5.95 -3.91
N ARG A 18 5.31 5.86 -3.99
CA ARG A 18 4.49 7.06 -3.96
C ARG A 18 4.50 7.73 -2.60
N ILE A 19 4.56 6.93 -1.55
CA ILE A 19 4.67 7.47 -0.20
C ILE A 19 6.02 8.18 -0.05
N ALA A 20 7.07 7.54 -0.52
CA ALA A 20 8.41 8.12 -0.41
C ALA A 20 8.55 9.39 -1.24
N ALA A 21 7.87 9.46 -2.36
CA ALA A 21 7.93 10.62 -3.23
C ALA A 21 7.03 11.77 -2.76
N GLY A 22 6.22 11.52 -1.75
CA GLY A 22 5.31 12.55 -1.24
C GLY A 22 4.00 12.65 -2.01
N GLU A 23 3.76 11.73 -2.95
CA GLU A 23 2.49 11.72 -3.68
C GLU A 23 1.36 11.19 -2.82
N LEU A 24 1.68 10.27 -1.91
CA LEU A 24 0.73 9.79 -0.93
C LEU A 24 1.24 10.23 0.43
N ARG A 25 0.50 11.09 1.06
CA ARG A 25 0.89 11.63 2.36
C ARG A 25 0.20 10.88 3.49
N PRO A 26 0.65 11.05 4.71
CA PRO A 26 -0.04 10.42 5.84
C PRO A 26 -1.53 10.74 5.80
N SER A 27 -2.34 9.74 6.01
CA SER A 27 -3.80 9.81 6.01
C SER A 27 -4.43 9.91 4.63
N ASP A 28 -3.64 9.96 3.58
CA ASP A 28 -4.20 9.93 2.23
C ASP A 28 -4.76 8.55 1.94
N ARG A 29 -5.77 8.51 1.12
CA ARG A 29 -6.38 7.25 0.76
C ARG A 29 -5.51 6.49 -0.25
N VAL A 30 -5.30 5.22 0.03
CA VAL A 30 -4.56 4.33 -0.85
C VAL A 30 -5.56 3.61 -1.75
N PRO A 31 -5.20 3.24 -2.98
CA PRO A 31 -6.12 2.49 -3.83
C PRO A 31 -6.61 1.23 -3.12
N SER A 32 -7.89 0.96 -3.26
CA SER A 32 -8.48 -0.22 -2.66
C SER A 32 -8.10 -1.47 -3.44
N GLU A 33 -8.39 -2.62 -2.84
CA GLU A 33 -8.18 -3.90 -3.52
C GLU A 33 -8.87 -3.89 -4.87
N HIS A 34 -10.11 -3.42 -4.89
CA HIS A 34 -10.90 -3.34 -6.11
C HIS A 34 -10.24 -2.46 -7.16
N GLU A 35 -9.76 -1.31 -6.72
CA GLU A 35 -9.12 -0.37 -7.62
C GLU A 35 -7.80 -0.92 -8.17
N LEU A 36 -7.06 -1.64 -7.33
CA LEU A 36 -5.81 -2.24 -7.78
C LEU A 36 -6.06 -3.33 -8.81
N VAL A 37 -7.09 -4.13 -8.59
CA VAL A 37 -7.46 -5.16 -9.54
C VAL A 37 -7.78 -4.52 -10.91
N ALA A 38 -8.56 -3.47 -10.89
CA ALA A 38 -8.97 -2.81 -12.13
C ALA A 38 -7.81 -2.11 -12.82
N ALA A 39 -6.99 -1.40 -12.05
CA ALA A 39 -5.93 -0.59 -12.63
C ALA A 39 -4.70 -1.40 -13.05
N MET A 40 -4.33 -2.37 -12.23
CA MET A 40 -3.10 -3.12 -12.45
C MET A 40 -3.33 -4.48 -13.05
N LYS A 41 -4.59 -4.85 -13.23
CA LYS A 41 -4.96 -6.13 -13.84
C LYS A 41 -4.35 -7.30 -13.12
N VAL A 42 -4.46 -7.28 -11.80
CA VAL A 42 -3.98 -8.37 -10.96
C VAL A 42 -5.16 -9.08 -10.34
N SER A 43 -4.92 -10.25 -9.77
CA SER A 43 -5.99 -10.97 -9.09
C SER A 43 -6.31 -10.29 -7.77
N ARG A 44 -7.49 -10.60 -7.23
CA ARG A 44 -7.88 -10.07 -5.94
C ARG A 44 -6.94 -10.56 -4.85
N MET A 45 -6.48 -11.81 -4.97
CA MET A 45 -5.55 -12.34 -3.98
C MET A 45 -4.25 -11.56 -3.98
N THR A 46 -3.77 -11.23 -5.16
CA THR A 46 -2.53 -10.45 -5.28
C THR A 46 -2.69 -9.07 -4.65
N ALA A 47 -3.79 -8.39 -4.98
CA ALA A 47 -4.04 -7.07 -4.44
C ALA A 47 -4.21 -7.12 -2.92
N ASN A 48 -4.95 -8.12 -2.44
CA ASN A 48 -5.16 -8.28 -1.02
C ASN A 48 -3.86 -8.54 -0.28
N ARG A 49 -3.03 -9.39 -0.84
CA ARG A 49 -1.75 -9.69 -0.22
C ARG A 49 -0.86 -8.46 -0.12
N ALA A 50 -0.82 -7.67 -1.19
CA ALA A 50 0.00 -6.47 -1.18
C ALA A 50 -0.45 -5.52 -0.08
N LEU A 51 -1.76 -5.27 0.00
CA LEU A 51 -2.28 -4.35 1.00
C LEU A 51 -2.09 -4.88 2.41
N ARG A 52 -2.26 -6.18 2.59
CA ARG A 52 -2.08 -6.78 3.89
C ARG A 52 -0.63 -6.66 4.37
N GLU A 53 0.30 -6.92 3.47
CA GLU A 53 1.71 -6.81 3.84
C GLU A 53 2.11 -5.37 4.11
N LEU A 54 1.56 -4.42 3.33
CA LEU A 54 1.83 -3.02 3.60
C LEU A 54 1.29 -2.62 4.97
N HIS A 55 0.15 -3.17 5.34
CA HIS A 55 -0.42 -2.91 6.65
C HIS A 55 0.47 -3.51 7.75
N ASP A 56 0.91 -4.75 7.56
CA ASP A 56 1.74 -5.42 8.54
C ASP A 56 3.07 -4.72 8.72
N GLU A 57 3.57 -4.12 7.65
CA GLU A 57 4.84 -3.41 7.69
C GLU A 57 4.68 -1.97 8.15
N GLY A 58 3.46 -1.55 8.37
CA GLY A 58 3.20 -0.24 8.93
C GLY A 58 3.08 0.91 7.95
N TYR A 59 3.02 0.62 6.66
CA TYR A 59 2.89 1.68 5.66
C TYR A 59 1.47 2.18 5.53
N VAL A 60 0.49 1.33 5.75
CA VAL A 60 -0.90 1.71 5.60
C VAL A 60 -1.75 1.19 6.74
N GLU A 61 -2.93 1.78 6.91
CA GLU A 61 -3.92 1.34 7.89
C GLU A 61 -5.19 0.99 7.17
N ARG A 62 -5.78 -0.12 7.54
CA ARG A 62 -7.05 -0.54 6.95
C ARG A 62 -8.13 -0.24 7.96
N ILE A 63 -9.04 0.64 7.58
CA ILE A 63 -10.11 1.06 8.47
C ILE A 63 -11.42 0.50 7.94
N ALA A 64 -12.03 -0.37 8.73
CA ALA A 64 -13.26 -1.03 8.31
C ALA A 64 -14.32 0.00 7.93
N GLY A 65 -14.96 -0.23 6.80
CA GLY A 65 -16.00 0.66 6.33
C GLY A 65 -15.52 1.95 5.70
N ARG A 66 -14.22 2.22 5.74
CA ARG A 66 -13.68 3.46 5.21
C ARG A 66 -12.67 3.27 4.09
N GLY A 67 -11.84 2.25 4.20
CA GLY A 67 -10.84 1.97 3.18
C GLY A 67 -9.46 1.82 3.76
N THR A 68 -8.46 2.03 2.91
CA THR A 68 -7.07 1.90 3.29
C THR A 68 -6.41 3.27 3.15
N PHE A 69 -5.65 3.65 4.14
CA PHE A 69 -5.05 4.98 4.19
C PHE A 69 -3.58 4.87 4.56
N VAL A 70 -2.79 5.85 4.14
CA VAL A 70 -1.38 5.88 4.50
C VAL A 70 -1.28 6.06 6.00
N SER A 71 -0.46 5.24 6.62
CA SER A 71 -0.28 5.30 8.06
C SER A 71 0.44 6.56 8.48
N ASP A 72 0.10 7.09 9.64
CA ASP A 72 0.73 8.27 10.17
C ASP A 72 1.85 7.92 11.12
N ARG A 73 2.69 6.96 10.72
CA ARG A 73 3.79 6.50 11.54
C ARG A 73 4.84 7.55 11.84
N ARG A 74 4.99 8.48 10.90
CA ARG A 74 5.94 9.53 11.08
C ARG A 74 5.68 10.33 12.31
N ALA A 75 4.42 10.63 12.57
CA ALA A 75 4.03 11.38 13.74
C ALA A 75 4.39 10.61 15.01
N GLN A 76 4.20 9.30 14.98
CA GLN A 76 4.54 8.47 16.13
C GLN A 76 6.04 8.44 16.36
N SER A 77 6.79 8.34 15.29
CA SER A 77 8.24 8.33 15.41
C SER A 77 8.75 9.64 15.97
N ALA A 78 8.14 10.71 15.58
CA ALA A 78 8.57 12.03 16.02
C ALA A 78 8.35 12.24 17.51
N LEU A 79 7.47 11.47 18.11
CA LEU A 79 7.20 11.60 19.52
C LEU A 79 8.23 10.91 20.39
N LEU A 80 9.05 10.10 19.81
CA LEU A 80 10.08 9.42 20.56
C LEU A 80 11.28 10.34 20.76
#